data_87220e4c6cfb33988e11f9ccf9472dad
#
_entry.id   87220e4c6cfb33988e11f9ccf9472dad
#
_cell.length_a   1.000
_cell.length_b   1.000
_cell.length_c   1.000
_cell.angle_alpha   90.00
_cell.angle_beta   90.00
_cell.angle_gamma   90.00
#
_symmetry.space_group_name_H-M   'P 1'
#
loop_
_entity.id
_entity.type
_entity.pdbx_description
1 polymer ?
#
loop_
_entity_poly.entity_id
_entity_poly.type
_entity_poly.pdbx_seq_one_letter_code
_entity_poly.pdbx_strand_id
1 'polypeptide(L)'
;MSVAVVRDLRTGLRLQTPQEVAAFEQDLLAEFVLARASAGISDGTIRADVAGVVELRDWFGRPLWEITAKDVDGYFGRHLREAMPGTRVRKAAAFSVYFEFLELRHKPNIHAATGFVVESPLDEVNRPRGGLTPGCGSRRHLVRSPNCSKGGRTSGPRPASTRRWCGTTPRAGWSA
;
A
#
# COMPACT_ATOMS: atom_id res chain seq x y z
N MET A 1 -9.63 11.45 -49.76
CA MET A 1 -8.79 11.67 -48.58
C MET A 1 -8.79 10.38 -47.78
N SER A 2 -7.68 9.65 -47.80
CA SER A 2 -7.56 8.36 -47.06
C SER A 2 -7.15 8.67 -45.62
N VAL A 3 -8.04 8.36 -44.68
CA VAL A 3 -7.74 8.46 -43.25
C VAL A 3 -6.83 7.28 -42.92
N ALA A 4 -5.56 7.53 -42.63
CA ALA A 4 -4.66 6.52 -42.09
C ALA A 4 -5.17 6.10 -40.71
N VAL A 5 -5.71 4.87 -40.62
CA VAL A 5 -6.00 4.25 -39.34
C VAL A 5 -4.66 3.97 -38.68
N VAL A 6 -4.31 4.76 -37.68
CA VAL A 6 -3.19 4.47 -36.78
C VAL A 6 -3.56 3.17 -36.02
N ARG A 7 -3.08 2.05 -36.50
CA ARG A 7 -3.15 0.79 -35.76
C ARG A 7 -2.16 0.91 -34.61
N ASP A 8 -2.68 0.88 -33.40
CA ASP A 8 -1.88 0.77 -32.20
C ASP A 8 -1.09 -0.55 -32.31
N LEU A 9 0.22 -0.45 -32.54
CA LEU A 9 1.10 -1.61 -32.74
C LEU A 9 1.19 -2.52 -31.49
N ARG A 10 0.65 -2.08 -30.37
CA ARG A 10 0.58 -2.86 -29.14
C ARG A 10 -0.56 -3.89 -29.09
N THR A 11 -1.53 -3.80 -29.99
CA THR A 11 -2.74 -4.66 -29.99
C THR A 11 -2.52 -6.08 -30.55
N GLY A 12 -1.31 -6.53 -30.73
CA GLY A 12 -1.04 -7.82 -31.36
C GLY A 12 0.09 -8.65 -30.75
N LEU A 13 0.75 -8.18 -29.68
CA LEU A 13 1.83 -8.94 -29.05
C LEU A 13 1.23 -9.99 -28.11
N ARG A 14 1.10 -11.22 -28.59
CA ARG A 14 0.93 -12.37 -27.68
C ARG A 14 2.28 -12.63 -27.03
N LEU A 15 2.32 -12.57 -25.71
CA LEU A 15 3.49 -12.92 -24.91
C LEU A 15 3.81 -14.40 -25.11
N GLN A 16 4.95 -14.71 -25.71
CA GLN A 16 5.34 -16.08 -26.05
C GLN A 16 6.49 -16.59 -25.20
N THR A 17 7.30 -15.69 -24.66
CA THR A 17 8.48 -16.05 -23.88
C THR A 17 8.32 -15.64 -22.41
N PRO A 18 8.93 -16.39 -21.48
CA PRO A 18 8.94 -16.02 -20.06
C PRO A 18 9.55 -14.63 -19.80
N GLN A 19 10.51 -14.22 -20.63
CA GLN A 19 11.13 -12.90 -20.53
C GLN A 19 10.18 -11.77 -20.91
N GLU A 20 9.38 -11.98 -21.97
CA GLU A 20 8.34 -11.01 -22.36
C GLU A 20 7.26 -10.89 -21.29
N VAL A 21 6.87 -12.00 -20.67
CA VAL A 21 5.94 -12.01 -19.52
C VAL A 21 6.51 -11.20 -18.35
N ALA A 22 7.77 -11.45 -17.99
CA ALA A 22 8.42 -10.74 -16.89
C ALA A 22 8.58 -9.24 -17.19
N ALA A 23 8.94 -8.87 -18.42
CA ALA A 23 9.04 -7.48 -18.84
C ALA A 23 7.67 -6.78 -18.77
N PHE A 24 6.61 -7.44 -19.22
CA PHE A 24 5.25 -6.92 -19.16
C PHE A 24 4.75 -6.74 -17.73
N GLU A 25 5.05 -7.70 -16.81
CA GLU A 25 4.76 -7.54 -15.38
C GLU A 25 5.48 -6.34 -14.77
N GLN A 26 6.74 -6.12 -15.15
CA GLN A 26 7.51 -4.96 -14.68
C GLN A 26 6.93 -3.63 -15.18
N ASP A 27 6.51 -3.58 -16.44
CA ASP A 27 5.86 -2.40 -17.03
C ASP A 27 4.55 -2.08 -16.28
N LEU A 28 3.70 -3.08 -16.04
CA LEU A 28 2.47 -2.91 -15.25
C LEU A 28 2.76 -2.39 -13.85
N LEU A 29 3.79 -2.91 -13.20
CA LEU A 29 4.17 -2.46 -11.86
C LEU A 29 4.72 -1.02 -11.86
N ALA A 30 5.50 -0.65 -12.89
CA ALA A 30 5.99 0.71 -13.04
C ALA A 30 4.84 1.71 -13.28
N GLU A 31 3.86 1.33 -14.11
CA GLU A 31 2.67 2.15 -14.33
C GLU A 31 1.79 2.26 -13.06
N PHE A 32 1.70 1.19 -12.27
CA PHE A 32 1.05 1.24 -10.96
C PHE A 32 1.73 2.24 -10.02
N VAL A 33 3.05 2.22 -9.90
CA VAL A 33 3.82 3.19 -9.11
C VAL A 33 3.52 4.61 -9.55
N LEU A 34 3.54 4.87 -10.86
CA LEU A 34 3.24 6.18 -11.43
C LEU A 34 1.79 6.63 -11.12
N ALA A 35 0.83 5.71 -11.23
CA ALA A 35 -0.55 5.98 -10.91
C ALA A 35 -0.76 6.34 -9.43
N ARG A 36 -0.07 5.64 -8.52
CA ARG A 36 -0.11 5.92 -7.08
C ARG A 36 0.55 7.26 -6.75
N ALA A 37 1.68 7.57 -7.39
CA ALA A 37 2.38 8.84 -7.20
C ALA A 37 1.53 10.02 -7.70
N SER A 38 0.88 9.90 -8.86
CA SER A 38 -0.02 10.94 -9.39
C SER A 38 -1.27 11.14 -8.53
N ALA A 39 -1.70 10.13 -7.78
CA ALA A 39 -2.76 10.24 -6.78
C ALA A 39 -2.30 10.90 -5.45
N GLY A 40 -1.04 11.32 -5.35
CA GLY A 40 -0.50 12.00 -4.16
C GLY A 40 -0.20 11.06 -2.98
N ILE A 41 -0.07 9.76 -3.25
CA ILE A 41 0.28 8.78 -2.21
C ILE A 41 1.76 8.91 -1.87
N SER A 42 2.10 8.82 -0.57
CA SER A 42 3.49 8.94 -0.12
C SER A 42 4.36 7.78 -0.63
N ASP A 43 5.64 8.08 -0.91
CA ASP A 43 6.62 7.08 -1.38
C ASP A 43 6.76 5.89 -0.44
N GLY A 44 6.61 6.12 0.87
CA GLY A 44 6.65 5.04 1.87
C GLY A 44 5.50 4.05 1.71
N THR A 45 4.30 4.56 1.42
CA THR A 45 3.12 3.74 1.16
C THR A 45 3.27 2.99 -0.16
N ILE A 46 3.68 3.68 -1.23
CA ILE A 46 3.89 3.08 -2.55
C ILE A 46 4.89 1.92 -2.46
N ARG A 47 6.03 2.14 -1.81
CA ARG A 47 7.04 1.08 -1.60
C ARG A 47 6.48 -0.11 -0.83
N ALA A 48 5.66 0.12 0.18
CA ALA A 48 5.03 -0.96 0.94
C ALA A 48 3.98 -1.73 0.13
N ASP A 49 3.20 -1.03 -0.70
CA ASP A 49 2.23 -1.64 -1.60
C ASP A 49 2.94 -2.51 -2.65
N VAL A 50 3.97 -1.97 -3.31
CA VAL A 50 4.80 -2.68 -4.29
C VAL A 50 5.46 -3.91 -3.68
N ALA A 51 6.09 -3.77 -2.50
CA ALA A 51 6.71 -4.89 -1.81
C ALA A 51 5.71 -6.02 -1.50
N GLY A 52 4.48 -5.66 -1.11
CA GLY A 52 3.42 -6.63 -0.89
C GLY A 52 3.00 -7.38 -2.17
N VAL A 53 2.89 -6.65 -3.28
CA VAL A 53 2.54 -7.23 -4.59
C VAL A 53 3.65 -8.16 -5.10
N VAL A 54 4.91 -7.75 -4.99
CA VAL A 54 6.07 -8.57 -5.37
C VAL A 54 6.14 -9.84 -4.52
N GLU A 55 5.95 -9.75 -3.20
CA GLU A 55 5.92 -10.92 -2.32
C GLU A 55 4.80 -11.91 -2.70
N LEU A 56 3.60 -11.41 -3.04
CA LEU A 56 2.51 -12.25 -3.53
C LEU A 56 2.89 -12.95 -4.83
N ARG A 57 3.51 -12.22 -5.76
CA ARG A 57 3.98 -12.74 -7.05
C ARG A 57 5.02 -13.86 -6.86
N ASP A 58 5.98 -13.64 -5.98
CA ASP A 58 7.03 -14.61 -5.68
C ASP A 58 6.47 -15.87 -5.02
N TRP A 59 5.52 -15.71 -4.10
CA TRP A 59 4.83 -16.84 -3.48
C TRP A 59 4.00 -17.64 -4.48
N PHE A 60 3.28 -16.94 -5.39
CA PHE A 60 2.42 -17.56 -6.38
C PHE A 60 3.21 -18.27 -7.50
N GLY A 61 4.37 -17.73 -7.86
CA GLY A 61 5.29 -18.30 -8.85
C GLY A 61 4.82 -18.18 -10.31
N ARG A 62 3.67 -17.53 -10.57
CA ARG A 62 3.07 -17.30 -11.88
C ARG A 62 2.61 -15.85 -11.99
N PRO A 63 2.36 -15.33 -13.20
CA PRO A 63 1.86 -13.97 -13.36
C PRO A 63 0.57 -13.72 -12.56
N LEU A 64 0.46 -12.52 -11.98
CA LEU A 64 -0.65 -12.19 -11.07
C LEU A 64 -2.02 -12.11 -11.76
N TRP A 65 -2.09 -11.98 -13.08
CA TRP A 65 -3.38 -12.06 -13.79
C TRP A 65 -3.97 -13.47 -13.88
N GLU A 66 -3.23 -14.50 -13.49
CA GLU A 66 -3.70 -15.90 -13.39
C GLU A 66 -4.19 -16.28 -11.99
N ILE A 67 -4.01 -15.39 -11.00
CA ILE A 67 -4.33 -15.68 -9.62
C ILE A 67 -5.84 -15.76 -9.41
N THR A 68 -6.27 -16.72 -8.61
CA THR A 68 -7.67 -16.95 -8.28
C THR A 68 -7.96 -16.63 -6.80
N ALA A 69 -9.24 -16.50 -6.45
CA ALA A 69 -9.66 -16.34 -5.06
C ALA A 69 -9.15 -17.47 -4.16
N LYS A 70 -9.11 -18.71 -4.67
CA LYS A 70 -8.58 -19.88 -3.95
C LYS A 70 -7.09 -19.76 -3.65
N ASP A 71 -6.30 -19.17 -4.54
CA ASP A 71 -4.87 -18.95 -4.32
C ASP A 71 -4.68 -17.90 -3.22
N VAL A 72 -5.46 -16.84 -3.24
CA VAL A 72 -5.45 -15.80 -2.19
C VAL A 72 -5.89 -16.37 -0.83
N ASP A 73 -6.87 -17.27 -0.81
CA ASP A 73 -7.23 -18.03 0.41
C ASP A 73 -6.04 -18.82 0.94
N GLY A 74 -5.29 -19.48 0.05
CA GLY A 74 -4.06 -20.20 0.38
C GLY A 74 -2.99 -19.27 0.93
N TYR A 75 -2.81 -18.10 0.33
CA TYR A 75 -1.83 -17.10 0.76
C TYR A 75 -2.16 -16.58 2.16
N PHE A 76 -3.38 -16.10 2.40
CA PHE A 76 -3.76 -15.59 3.72
C PHE A 76 -3.97 -16.68 4.78
N GLY A 77 -4.47 -17.86 4.36
CA GLY A 77 -4.79 -18.95 5.29
C GLY A 77 -3.60 -19.82 5.69
N ARG A 78 -2.56 -19.88 4.86
CA ARG A 78 -1.38 -20.73 5.11
C ARG A 78 -0.13 -19.88 5.27
N HIS A 79 0.25 -19.11 4.25
CA HIS A 79 1.52 -18.37 4.25
C HIS A 79 1.51 -17.22 5.27
N LEU A 80 0.42 -16.46 5.38
CA LEU A 80 0.27 -15.36 6.33
C LEU A 80 -0.53 -15.72 7.58
N ARG A 81 -0.71 -17.00 7.88
CA ARG A 81 -1.52 -17.42 9.02
C ARG A 81 -1.02 -16.86 10.35
N GLU A 82 0.29 -16.85 10.55
CA GLU A 82 0.94 -16.39 11.78
C GLU A 82 1.26 -14.90 11.77
N ALA A 83 1.05 -14.23 10.63
CA ALA A 83 1.28 -12.80 10.53
C ALA A 83 0.27 -12.01 11.36
N MET A 84 0.72 -10.88 11.90
CA MET A 84 -0.16 -10.00 12.68
C MET A 84 -1.38 -9.55 11.87
N PRO A 85 -2.57 -9.44 12.49
CA PRO A 85 -3.80 -9.03 11.79
C PRO A 85 -3.64 -7.74 10.99
N GLY A 86 -2.95 -6.73 11.54
CA GLY A 86 -2.69 -5.47 10.85
C GLY A 86 -1.85 -5.64 9.58
N THR A 87 -0.89 -6.57 9.57
CA THR A 87 -0.08 -6.89 8.39
C THR A 87 -0.92 -7.51 7.29
N ARG A 88 -1.79 -8.46 7.66
CA ARG A 88 -2.72 -9.11 6.73
C ARG A 88 -3.68 -8.11 6.08
N VAL A 89 -4.29 -7.24 6.88
CA VAL A 89 -5.20 -6.18 6.40
C VAL A 89 -4.48 -5.22 5.45
N ARG A 90 -3.26 -4.79 5.80
CA ARG A 90 -2.49 -3.89 4.96
C ARG A 90 -2.13 -4.52 3.60
N LYS A 91 -1.71 -5.80 3.60
CA LYS A 91 -1.44 -6.52 2.35
C LYS A 91 -2.70 -6.69 1.50
N ALA A 92 -3.82 -7.05 2.11
CA ALA A 92 -5.09 -7.14 1.39
C ALA A 92 -5.51 -5.80 0.77
N ALA A 93 -5.28 -4.69 1.46
CA ALA A 93 -5.53 -3.35 0.92
C ALA A 93 -4.64 -3.05 -0.30
N ALA A 94 -3.33 -3.35 -0.21
CA ALA A 94 -2.40 -3.18 -1.32
C ALA A 94 -2.81 -4.03 -2.55
N PHE A 95 -3.19 -5.29 -2.33
CA PHE A 95 -3.67 -6.17 -3.41
C PHE A 95 -4.96 -5.65 -4.03
N SER A 96 -5.95 -5.24 -3.23
CA SER A 96 -7.20 -4.68 -3.74
C SER A 96 -6.93 -3.50 -4.69
N VAL A 97 -6.07 -2.56 -4.29
CA VAL A 97 -5.74 -1.39 -5.11
C VAL A 97 -4.97 -1.78 -6.38
N TYR A 98 -4.07 -2.77 -6.29
CA TYR A 98 -3.33 -3.25 -7.46
C TYR A 98 -4.25 -3.95 -8.48
N PHE A 99 -5.12 -4.85 -8.04
CA PHE A 99 -6.06 -5.53 -8.93
C PHE A 99 -7.11 -4.57 -9.50
N GLU A 100 -7.60 -3.62 -8.73
CA GLU A 100 -8.46 -2.54 -9.22
C GLU A 100 -7.76 -1.72 -10.32
N PHE A 101 -6.48 -1.39 -10.14
CA PHE A 101 -5.69 -0.74 -11.17
C PHE A 101 -5.58 -1.58 -12.45
N LEU A 102 -5.32 -2.89 -12.34
CA LEU A 102 -5.26 -3.79 -13.49
C LEU A 102 -6.61 -3.87 -14.20
N GLU A 103 -7.71 -4.00 -13.48
CA GLU A 103 -9.05 -4.07 -14.04
C GLU A 103 -9.45 -2.80 -14.78
N LEU A 104 -9.20 -1.64 -14.17
CA LEU A 104 -9.62 -0.35 -14.72
C LEU A 104 -8.79 0.09 -15.92
N ARG A 105 -7.49 -0.19 -15.93
CA ARG A 105 -6.59 0.37 -16.93
C ARG A 105 -6.01 -0.64 -17.91
N HIS A 106 -5.82 -1.88 -17.49
CA HIS A 106 -5.05 -2.88 -18.24
C HIS A 106 -5.82 -4.13 -18.63
N LYS A 107 -7.07 -4.30 -18.18
CA LYS A 107 -7.89 -5.48 -18.51
C LYS A 107 -7.90 -5.83 -20.00
N PRO A 108 -8.16 -4.88 -20.93
CA PRO A 108 -8.14 -5.19 -22.36
C PRO A 108 -6.74 -5.52 -22.88
N ASN A 109 -5.69 -4.87 -22.36
CA ASN A 109 -4.32 -5.10 -22.78
C ASN A 109 -3.82 -6.48 -22.34
N ILE A 110 -4.10 -6.85 -21.09
CA ILE A 110 -3.74 -8.17 -20.56
C ILE A 110 -4.49 -9.26 -21.31
N HIS A 111 -5.80 -9.08 -21.54
CA HIS A 111 -6.57 -10.04 -22.32
C HIS A 111 -6.04 -10.19 -23.75
N ALA A 112 -5.69 -9.11 -24.42
CA ALA A 112 -5.12 -9.17 -25.77
C ALA A 112 -3.74 -9.85 -25.82
N ALA A 113 -2.91 -9.63 -24.79
CA ALA A 113 -1.56 -10.16 -24.72
C ALA A 113 -1.49 -11.62 -24.25
N THR A 114 -2.38 -12.03 -23.35
CA THR A 114 -2.29 -13.31 -22.64
C THR A 114 -3.52 -14.22 -22.83
N GLY A 115 -4.66 -13.64 -23.19
CA GLY A 115 -5.95 -14.33 -23.26
C GLY A 115 -6.66 -14.44 -21.88
N PHE A 116 -6.03 -14.03 -20.79
CA PHE A 116 -6.64 -14.04 -19.46
C PHE A 116 -7.47 -12.78 -19.20
N VAL A 117 -8.59 -12.94 -18.51
CA VAL A 117 -9.42 -11.83 -18.02
C VAL A 117 -9.05 -11.60 -16.57
N VAL A 118 -8.49 -10.43 -16.29
CA VAL A 118 -8.15 -10.04 -14.91
C VAL A 118 -9.42 -9.71 -14.15
N GLU A 119 -9.54 -10.30 -12.98
CA GLU A 119 -10.58 -10.01 -11.98
C GLU A 119 -9.92 -9.96 -10.60
N SER A 120 -10.47 -9.14 -9.71
CA SER A 120 -9.97 -9.07 -8.35
C SER A 120 -10.18 -10.41 -7.63
N PRO A 121 -9.11 -11.06 -7.15
CA PRO A 121 -9.23 -12.31 -6.41
C PRO A 121 -9.64 -12.11 -4.95
N LEU A 122 -9.77 -10.83 -4.51
CA LEU A 122 -10.22 -10.50 -3.17
C LEU A 122 -11.71 -10.19 -3.18
N ASP A 123 -12.44 -10.92 -2.35
CA ASP A 123 -13.86 -10.74 -2.11
C ASP A 123 -14.15 -10.46 -0.61
N GLU A 124 -15.43 -10.34 -0.25
CA GLU A 124 -15.83 -10.10 1.13
C GLU A 124 -15.55 -11.29 2.07
N VAL A 125 -15.41 -12.49 1.52
CA VAL A 125 -15.20 -13.74 2.28
C VAL A 125 -13.74 -13.88 2.67
N ASN A 126 -12.82 -13.64 1.72
CA ASN A 126 -11.39 -13.87 1.91
C ASN A 126 -10.62 -12.62 2.38
N ARG A 127 -11.24 -11.44 2.37
CA ARG A 127 -10.60 -10.21 2.83
C ARG A 127 -10.31 -10.27 4.34
N PRO A 128 -9.04 -10.19 4.75
CA PRO A 128 -8.69 -10.17 6.17
C PRO A 128 -9.35 -9.00 6.89
N ARG A 129 -10.05 -9.28 7.96
CA ARG A 129 -10.64 -8.27 8.83
C ARG A 129 -9.61 -7.89 9.89
N GLY A 130 -9.51 -6.61 10.18
CA GLY A 130 -8.74 -6.14 11.33
C GLY A 130 -9.30 -6.81 12.56
N GLY A 131 -8.45 -7.49 13.34
CA GLY A 131 -8.88 -7.99 14.64
C GLY A 131 -9.44 -6.83 15.43
N LEU A 132 -10.70 -6.90 15.77
CA LEU A 132 -11.23 -6.12 16.86
C LEU A 132 -10.43 -6.56 18.08
N THR A 133 -9.39 -5.81 18.45
CA THR A 133 -8.89 -5.88 19.82
C THR A 133 -10.09 -5.49 20.68
N PRO A 134 -10.68 -6.44 21.44
CA PRO A 134 -11.73 -6.07 22.37
C PRO A 134 -11.05 -5.25 23.46
N GLY A 135 -11.30 -3.96 23.41
CA GLY A 135 -11.04 -3.12 24.55
C GLY A 135 -9.62 -2.55 24.63
N CYS A 136 -9.44 -1.43 24.21
CA CYS A 136 -9.28 -0.29 25.09
C CYS A 136 -10.17 0.78 24.49
N GLY A 137 -11.43 0.67 24.82
CA GLY A 137 -12.36 1.75 24.68
C GLY A 137 -11.77 2.92 25.43
N SER A 138 -11.03 3.75 24.75
CA SER A 138 -10.84 5.14 25.14
C SER A 138 -12.23 5.74 25.10
N ARG A 139 -13.02 5.41 26.13
CA ARG A 139 -14.11 6.27 26.56
C ARG A 139 -13.45 7.61 26.82
N ARG A 140 -13.45 8.45 25.80
CA ARG A 140 -13.41 9.88 26.03
C ARG A 140 -14.66 10.14 26.85
N HIS A 141 -14.53 9.93 28.16
CA HIS A 141 -15.40 10.51 29.13
C HIS A 141 -15.33 12.02 28.86
N LEU A 142 -16.32 12.53 28.17
CA LEU A 142 -16.75 13.90 28.32
C LEU A 142 -17.17 14.04 29.80
N VAL A 143 -16.16 14.22 30.65
CA VAL A 143 -16.39 14.78 31.97
C VAL A 143 -16.76 16.23 31.73
N ARG A 144 -18.05 16.45 31.61
CA ARG A 144 -18.67 17.73 31.74
C ARG A 144 -18.34 18.17 33.19
N SER A 145 -17.32 19.01 33.31
CA SER A 145 -16.99 19.65 34.57
C SER A 145 -18.17 20.48 35.05
N PRO A 146 -18.75 20.20 36.19
CA PRO A 146 -19.62 21.15 36.84
C PRO A 146 -18.78 22.28 37.44
N ASN A 147 -19.00 23.45 36.90
CA ASN A 147 -18.94 24.76 37.55
C ASN A 147 -18.29 24.77 38.95
N CYS A 148 -17.06 25.26 39.03
CA CYS A 148 -16.54 25.74 40.30
C CYS A 148 -16.29 27.24 40.17
N SER A 149 -17.27 27.96 40.71
CA SER A 149 -17.21 29.41 40.91
C SER A 149 -16.39 29.73 42.15
N LYS A 150 -15.63 30.80 42.03
CA LYS A 150 -15.17 31.74 43.05
C LYS A 150 -13.98 31.36 43.92
N GLY A 151 -12.98 32.19 43.84
CA GLY A 151 -12.29 32.70 45.02
C GLY A 151 -10.78 32.68 44.96
N GLY A 152 -10.18 33.86 45.03
CA GLY A 152 -8.88 34.03 45.66
C GLY A 152 -7.73 34.51 44.76
N ARG A 153 -7.57 35.82 44.71
CA ARG A 153 -6.32 36.51 44.33
C ARG A 153 -5.22 36.18 45.35
N THR A 154 -4.08 35.74 44.92
CA THR A 154 -2.80 36.09 45.55
C THR A 154 -1.70 36.05 44.51
N SER A 155 -1.09 37.20 44.40
CA SER A 155 0.12 37.51 43.64
C SER A 155 1.36 36.88 44.28
N GLY A 156 2.18 36.15 43.52
CA GLY A 156 3.50 35.69 43.93
C GLY A 156 4.42 35.66 42.72
N PRO A 157 5.71 36.09 42.84
CA PRO A 157 6.55 36.40 41.70
C PRO A 157 7.18 35.16 41.07
N ARG A 158 7.37 35.25 39.76
CA ARG A 158 8.07 34.27 38.93
C ARG A 158 9.56 34.19 39.25
N PRO A 159 10.18 33.03 39.31
CA PRO A 159 11.64 32.93 39.20
C PRO A 159 12.05 32.75 37.72
N ALA A 160 13.19 33.36 37.42
CA ALA A 160 13.82 33.47 36.11
C ALA A 160 14.31 32.13 35.58
N SER A 161 14.10 31.94 34.28
CA SER A 161 14.60 30.82 33.49
C SER A 161 16.08 30.98 33.20
N THR A 162 16.88 30.05 33.66
CA THR A 162 18.28 29.90 33.23
C THR A 162 18.29 28.99 31.99
N ARG A 163 18.60 29.58 30.86
CA ARG A 163 18.99 28.88 29.62
C ARG A 163 20.37 28.24 29.84
N ARG A 164 20.48 26.93 29.71
CA ARG A 164 21.76 26.26 29.52
C ARG A 164 21.90 25.83 28.09
N TRP A 165 22.70 26.53 27.37
CA TRP A 165 23.34 26.11 26.15
C TRP A 165 24.56 25.24 26.52
N CYS A 166 24.67 24.07 25.92
CA CYS A 166 25.91 23.33 25.69
C CYS A 166 25.67 22.66 24.33
N GLY A 167 26.25 23.03 23.25
CA GLY A 167 27.61 23.41 22.93
C GLY A 167 28.48 22.18 22.76
N THR A 168 28.76 21.85 21.52
CA THR A 168 30.04 21.37 20.99
C THR A 168 29.95 20.09 20.19
N THR A 169 30.00 20.22 18.88
CA THR A 169 30.54 19.25 17.95
C THR A 169 32.04 19.03 18.14
N PRO A 170 32.57 17.89 17.80
CA PRO A 170 33.77 17.92 16.99
C PRO A 170 33.69 17.11 15.70
N ARG A 171 34.23 17.74 14.72
CA ARG A 171 34.67 17.36 13.40
C ARG A 171 35.79 16.31 13.47
N ALA A 172 35.70 15.24 12.72
CA ALA A 172 36.84 14.42 12.29
C ALA A 172 36.49 14.01 10.83
N GLY A 173 37.19 14.38 9.83
CA GLY A 173 38.60 14.27 9.51
C GLY A 173 38.73 13.05 8.57
N TRP A 174 38.51 13.23 7.25
CA TRP A 174 38.89 12.25 6.22
C TRP A 174 40.20 12.74 5.59
N SER A 175 41.21 11.87 5.61
CA SER A 175 42.41 11.98 4.81
C SER A 175 42.81 10.63 4.26
N ALA A 176 43.17 10.68 2.97
CA ALA A 176 43.82 9.70 2.09
C ALA A 176 43.08 8.45 1.72
#